data_f0c4da9096e5b2ce591b8268747d713b
#
_entry.id   f0c4da9096e5b2ce591b8268747d713b
#
_cell.length_a   1.000
_cell.length_b   1.000
_cell.length_c   1.000
_cell.angle_alpha   90.00
_cell.angle_beta   90.00
_cell.angle_gamma   90.00
#
_symmetry.space_group_name_H-M   'P 1'
#
loop_
_entity.id
_entity.type
_entity.pdbx_description
1 polymer ?
#
loop_
_entity_poly.entity_id
_entity_poly.type
_entity_poly.pdbx_seq_one_letter_code
_entity_poly.pdbx_strand_id
1 'polypeptide(L)'
;MFPKYTSGIVHIGELPLGGKFPIRIQSMTNTDTNDIEATIAQSIRLVNAGCEMVRITAQGITEANNLALIKKGLRQKGVTVPLIADIHFNPHAAEIAAGIVEKVRINPGNYTDKRLSSGNLSNKAYDEELERIVERLHPLLTICKNNGTAIRIGTNHGSLSSRIMDRYGDTPEGMVESALEFGRICINEGFSNVVFSMKSSNVRVMVQSTRLLVQKMMAEGMNFPVHLGVTEAGDGDDGIIKSAAGIGTLLEEGIGDTIRVSLTGAPEIEIPVALAITERYNTERSSNHVIAGSEHLKSGYQAKRETIAVSGIGGNYPVSVIIEKAGEICIVDEHFNTTGILPQHNLSQLQVAEGNAVEMRSRLARYDLYDTKPIILKNSYLTDNLLHFQVASAIDFGSLLIDGIGDAIWPVSKKINAETVAQTSFAILQATRARITRTEFISCPSCGRTLFDIEKTLQEVKSATQHLKGLKIAVMGCIVNGPGEMADADYGYVGAGKGSVTLYKGKDIAFKNIPENEAIDVLINLLKQSGDWKEAAEK
;
A
#
# COMPACT_ATOMS: atom_id res chain seq x y z
N MET A 1 -20.07 8.16 -16.04
CA MET A 1 -20.27 6.83 -15.41
C MET A 1 -19.14 5.95 -15.90
N PHE A 2 -18.21 5.54 -15.03
CA PHE A 2 -17.23 4.52 -15.44
C PHE A 2 -17.92 3.16 -15.38
N PRO A 3 -17.83 2.34 -16.43
CA PRO A 3 -18.37 0.99 -16.39
C PRO A 3 -17.68 0.20 -15.26
N LYS A 4 -18.45 -0.66 -14.59
CA LYS A 4 -17.94 -1.51 -13.52
C LYS A 4 -16.79 -2.36 -14.06
N TYR A 5 -15.62 -2.28 -13.42
CA TYR A 5 -14.51 -3.15 -13.75
C TYR A 5 -14.81 -4.58 -13.33
N THR A 6 -14.67 -5.50 -14.25
CA THR A 6 -14.74 -6.93 -13.97
C THR A 6 -13.48 -7.57 -14.53
N SER A 7 -12.61 -8.04 -13.65
CA SER A 7 -11.37 -8.69 -14.05
C SER A 7 -11.62 -10.02 -14.75
N GLY A 8 -10.75 -10.37 -15.69
CA GLY A 8 -10.65 -11.70 -16.25
C GLY A 8 -10.21 -12.71 -15.17
N ILE A 9 -10.32 -13.99 -15.49
CA ILE A 9 -9.88 -15.06 -14.60
C ILE A 9 -8.47 -15.49 -15.01
N VAL A 10 -7.55 -15.52 -14.06
CA VAL A 10 -6.23 -16.12 -14.18
C VAL A 10 -6.05 -17.25 -13.19
N HIS A 11 -5.18 -18.19 -13.49
CA HIS A 11 -4.91 -19.33 -12.62
C HIS A 11 -3.49 -19.25 -12.05
N ILE A 12 -3.38 -19.38 -10.74
CA ILE A 12 -2.10 -19.49 -10.04
C ILE A 12 -1.96 -20.94 -9.59
N GLY A 13 -1.44 -21.78 -10.46
CA GLY A 13 -1.62 -23.23 -10.32
C GLY A 13 -3.12 -23.57 -10.35
N GLU A 14 -3.60 -24.30 -9.35
CA GLU A 14 -5.02 -24.67 -9.21
C GLU A 14 -5.90 -23.54 -8.61
N LEU A 15 -5.30 -22.43 -8.13
CA LEU A 15 -6.03 -21.35 -7.48
C LEU A 15 -6.55 -20.34 -8.50
N PRO A 16 -7.87 -20.23 -8.73
CA PRO A 16 -8.44 -19.21 -9.60
C PRO A 16 -8.44 -17.84 -8.92
N LEU A 17 -8.15 -16.80 -9.69
CA LEU A 17 -8.08 -15.40 -9.28
C LEU A 17 -8.81 -14.52 -10.27
N GLY A 18 -9.58 -13.55 -9.77
CA GLY A 18 -10.35 -12.62 -10.62
C GLY A 18 -11.81 -13.02 -10.83
N GLY A 19 -12.53 -12.26 -11.63
CA GLY A 19 -13.95 -12.47 -11.88
C GLY A 19 -14.79 -12.44 -10.61
N LYS A 20 -15.52 -13.54 -10.37
CA LYS A 20 -16.37 -13.70 -9.18
C LYS A 20 -15.72 -14.47 -8.04
N PHE A 21 -14.48 -14.90 -8.20
CA PHE A 21 -13.77 -15.64 -7.15
C PHE A 21 -13.48 -14.72 -5.95
N PRO A 22 -13.36 -15.29 -4.72
CA PRO A 22 -13.01 -14.52 -3.54
C PRO A 22 -11.70 -13.75 -3.71
N ILE A 23 -11.57 -12.63 -3.00
CA ILE A 23 -10.32 -11.88 -2.92
C ILE A 23 -9.30 -12.76 -2.19
N ARG A 24 -8.16 -13.02 -2.83
CA ARG A 24 -7.14 -13.94 -2.32
C ARG A 24 -6.13 -13.24 -1.43
N ILE A 25 -5.76 -13.89 -0.34
CA ILE A 25 -4.78 -13.38 0.62
C ILE A 25 -3.40 -13.93 0.29
N GLN A 26 -2.46 -13.03 0.09
CA GLN A 26 -1.05 -13.33 -0.12
C GLN A 26 -0.21 -12.71 0.99
N SER A 27 0.80 -13.45 1.49
CA SER A 27 1.87 -12.90 2.30
C SER A 27 3.24 -13.35 1.80
N MET A 28 4.31 -12.95 2.49
CA MET A 28 5.68 -13.17 2.03
C MET A 28 6.58 -13.59 3.18
N THR A 29 7.43 -14.59 2.95
CA THR A 29 8.46 -14.96 3.93
C THR A 29 9.50 -13.86 4.09
N ASN A 30 10.03 -13.73 5.31
CA ASN A 30 11.17 -12.85 5.61
C ASN A 30 12.46 -13.63 5.95
N THR A 31 12.42 -14.96 5.84
CA THR A 31 13.60 -15.82 5.96
C THR A 31 14.54 -15.66 4.77
N ASP A 32 15.83 -15.97 4.98
CA ASP A 32 16.78 -16.14 3.88
C ASP A 32 16.33 -17.35 3.04
N THR A 33 16.16 -17.18 1.73
CA THR A 33 15.75 -18.25 0.80
C THR A 33 16.84 -19.33 0.66
N ASN A 34 18.05 -19.06 1.09
CA ASN A 34 19.13 -20.05 1.17
C ASN A 34 18.99 -20.95 2.42
N ASP A 35 18.24 -20.52 3.43
CA ASP A 35 17.79 -21.37 4.54
C ASP A 35 16.46 -22.02 4.17
N ILE A 36 16.56 -23.16 3.52
CA ILE A 36 15.40 -23.91 2.98
C ILE A 36 14.45 -24.34 4.09
N GLU A 37 14.98 -24.87 5.20
CA GLU A 37 14.17 -25.38 6.31
C GLU A 37 13.43 -24.24 7.04
N ALA A 38 14.10 -23.11 7.32
CA ALA A 38 13.47 -21.95 7.90
C ALA A 38 12.35 -21.39 7.00
N THR A 39 12.59 -21.36 5.68
CA THR A 39 11.61 -20.87 4.70
C THR A 39 10.39 -21.81 4.58
N ILE A 40 10.61 -23.13 4.62
CA ILE A 40 9.52 -24.11 4.69
C ILE A 40 8.71 -23.92 5.98
N ALA A 41 9.37 -23.84 7.13
CA ALA A 41 8.71 -23.68 8.41
C ALA A 41 7.86 -22.40 8.48
N GLN A 42 8.40 -21.29 8.00
CA GLN A 42 7.66 -20.02 7.96
C GLN A 42 6.50 -20.06 6.96
N SER A 43 6.68 -20.67 5.79
CA SER A 43 5.60 -20.84 4.82
C SER A 43 4.43 -21.62 5.41
N ILE A 44 4.70 -22.66 6.20
CA ILE A 44 3.67 -23.43 6.91
C ILE A 44 2.93 -22.56 7.94
N ARG A 45 3.65 -21.72 8.72
CA ARG A 45 3.00 -20.81 9.67
C ARG A 45 2.09 -19.81 8.96
N LEU A 46 2.52 -19.26 7.84
CA LEU A 46 1.69 -18.35 7.01
C LEU A 46 0.41 -19.05 6.53
N VAL A 47 0.53 -20.28 6.02
CA VAL A 47 -0.63 -21.06 5.56
C VAL A 47 -1.59 -21.38 6.71
N ASN A 48 -1.06 -21.77 7.86
CA ASN A 48 -1.87 -22.04 9.06
C ASN A 48 -2.59 -20.78 9.58
N ALA A 49 -2.02 -19.59 9.34
CA ALA A 49 -2.68 -18.32 9.65
C ALA A 49 -3.79 -17.93 8.64
N GLY A 50 -3.89 -18.62 7.49
CA GLY A 50 -4.91 -18.36 6.46
C GLY A 50 -4.36 -17.77 5.15
N CYS A 51 -3.04 -17.77 4.94
CA CYS A 51 -2.44 -17.33 3.68
C CYS A 51 -2.74 -18.31 2.55
N GLU A 52 -3.28 -17.84 1.43
CA GLU A 52 -3.64 -18.65 0.28
C GLU A 52 -2.54 -18.74 -0.79
N MET A 53 -1.57 -17.84 -0.75
CA MET A 53 -0.41 -17.80 -1.66
C MET A 53 0.82 -17.30 -0.91
N VAL A 54 1.92 -18.03 -0.93
CA VAL A 54 3.16 -17.64 -0.26
C VAL A 54 4.16 -17.09 -1.25
N ARG A 55 4.64 -15.85 -1.03
CA ARG A 55 5.68 -15.21 -1.83
C ARG A 55 7.04 -15.37 -1.15
N ILE A 56 8.03 -15.77 -1.93
CA ILE A 56 9.41 -16.03 -1.49
C ILE A 56 10.35 -15.17 -2.35
N THR A 57 11.33 -14.53 -1.73
CA THR A 57 12.33 -13.73 -2.43
C THR A 57 13.26 -14.63 -3.24
N ALA A 58 13.55 -14.27 -4.49
CA ALA A 58 14.59 -14.91 -5.30
C ALA A 58 15.45 -13.82 -5.97
N GLN A 59 16.56 -13.45 -5.30
CA GLN A 59 17.44 -12.36 -5.73
C GLN A 59 18.34 -12.77 -6.90
N GLY A 60 18.72 -14.04 -6.93
CA GLY A 60 19.65 -14.59 -7.91
C GLY A 60 19.29 -16.02 -8.32
N ILE A 61 20.20 -16.63 -9.07
CA ILE A 61 20.05 -17.98 -9.60
C ILE A 61 19.99 -19.03 -8.49
N THR A 62 20.76 -18.85 -7.42
CA THR A 62 20.81 -19.79 -6.29
C THR A 62 19.47 -19.85 -5.58
N GLU A 63 18.90 -18.69 -5.21
CA GLU A 63 17.60 -18.60 -4.55
C GLU A 63 16.47 -19.10 -5.47
N ALA A 64 16.55 -18.81 -6.78
CA ALA A 64 15.58 -19.32 -7.75
C ALA A 64 15.59 -20.87 -7.83
N ASN A 65 16.77 -21.49 -7.79
CA ASN A 65 16.89 -22.97 -7.75
C ASN A 65 16.40 -23.54 -6.41
N ASN A 66 16.67 -22.87 -5.28
CA ASN A 66 16.23 -23.29 -3.96
C ASN A 66 14.70 -23.38 -3.85
N LEU A 67 13.95 -22.61 -4.66
CA LEU A 67 12.48 -22.71 -4.73
C LEU A 67 12.01 -24.13 -5.05
N ALA A 68 12.76 -24.91 -5.82
CA ALA A 68 12.41 -26.29 -6.11
C ALA A 68 12.48 -27.19 -4.86
N LEU A 69 13.51 -27.00 -4.03
CA LEU A 69 13.68 -27.72 -2.78
C LEU A 69 12.61 -27.32 -1.75
N ILE A 70 12.34 -26.01 -1.63
CA ILE A 70 11.30 -25.45 -0.76
C ILE A 70 9.93 -26.01 -1.17
N LYS A 71 9.59 -25.96 -2.46
CA LYS A 71 8.34 -26.50 -3.00
C LYS A 71 8.19 -27.99 -2.70
N LYS A 72 9.25 -28.78 -2.93
CA LYS A 72 9.26 -30.22 -2.63
C LYS A 72 9.04 -30.47 -1.14
N GLY A 73 9.74 -29.77 -0.24
CA GLY A 73 9.59 -29.89 1.20
C GLY A 73 8.19 -29.54 1.69
N LEU A 74 7.57 -28.49 1.15
CA LEU A 74 6.19 -28.11 1.45
C LEU A 74 5.20 -29.21 1.00
N ARG A 75 5.34 -29.72 -0.21
CA ARG A 75 4.50 -30.82 -0.74
C ARG A 75 4.61 -32.10 0.10
N GLN A 76 5.81 -32.45 0.57
CA GLN A 76 6.02 -33.58 1.48
C GLN A 76 5.31 -33.41 2.83
N LYS A 77 5.12 -32.16 3.28
CA LYS A 77 4.37 -31.81 4.49
C LYS A 77 2.87 -31.56 4.25
N GLY A 78 2.37 -31.89 3.04
CA GLY A 78 0.95 -31.74 2.68
C GLY A 78 0.50 -30.30 2.35
N VAL A 79 1.42 -29.36 2.26
CA VAL A 79 1.10 -27.96 1.92
C VAL A 79 1.10 -27.79 0.40
N THR A 80 -0.05 -27.40 -0.16
CA THR A 80 -0.27 -27.33 -1.61
C THR A 80 -0.53 -25.92 -2.13
N VAL A 81 -0.46 -24.89 -1.29
CA VAL A 81 -0.68 -23.50 -1.71
C VAL A 81 0.31 -23.10 -2.82
N PRO A 82 -0.10 -22.24 -3.77
CA PRO A 82 0.78 -21.70 -4.79
C PRO A 82 1.94 -20.91 -4.18
N LEU A 83 3.13 -21.10 -4.77
CA LEU A 83 4.31 -20.31 -4.46
C LEU A 83 4.51 -19.21 -5.49
N ILE A 84 5.03 -18.09 -5.04
CA ILE A 84 5.30 -16.92 -5.87
C ILE A 84 6.77 -16.52 -5.69
N ALA A 85 7.52 -16.46 -6.79
CA ALA A 85 8.87 -15.93 -6.77
C ALA A 85 8.86 -14.40 -6.90
N ASP A 86 9.54 -13.71 -5.99
CA ASP A 86 9.75 -12.26 -6.05
C ASP A 86 11.11 -11.95 -6.66
N ILE A 87 11.10 -11.57 -7.93
CA ILE A 87 12.31 -11.37 -8.73
C ILE A 87 12.65 -9.88 -8.83
N HIS A 88 13.92 -9.57 -8.60
CA HIS A 88 14.48 -8.23 -8.78
C HIS A 88 15.77 -8.28 -9.60
N PHE A 89 15.91 -7.38 -10.58
CA PHE A 89 17.13 -7.13 -11.36
C PHE A 89 17.71 -8.32 -12.16
N ASN A 90 17.16 -9.53 -12.06
CA ASN A 90 17.75 -10.71 -12.69
C ASN A 90 16.71 -11.48 -13.52
N PRO A 91 16.56 -11.18 -14.83
CA PRO A 91 15.64 -11.89 -15.72
C PRO A 91 15.90 -13.40 -15.79
N HIS A 92 17.15 -13.85 -15.72
CA HIS A 92 17.46 -15.29 -15.76
C HIS A 92 16.97 -16.03 -14.49
N ALA A 93 17.01 -15.37 -13.32
CA ALA A 93 16.37 -15.93 -12.13
C ALA A 93 14.84 -16.04 -12.28
N ALA A 94 14.19 -15.11 -13.02
CA ALA A 94 12.77 -15.19 -13.34
C ALA A 94 12.46 -16.38 -14.25
N GLU A 95 13.28 -16.63 -15.25
CA GLU A 95 13.18 -17.77 -16.19
C GLU A 95 13.27 -19.11 -15.44
N ILE A 96 14.26 -19.26 -14.54
CA ILE A 96 14.41 -20.45 -13.70
C ILE A 96 13.18 -20.62 -12.79
N ALA A 97 12.82 -19.58 -12.06
CA ALA A 97 11.69 -19.61 -11.12
C ALA A 97 10.37 -19.94 -11.83
N ALA A 98 10.14 -19.43 -13.05
CA ALA A 98 8.93 -19.68 -13.83
C ALA A 98 8.74 -21.16 -14.21
N GLY A 99 9.82 -21.94 -14.27
CA GLY A 99 9.75 -23.39 -14.42
C GLY A 99 9.42 -24.17 -13.14
N ILE A 100 9.41 -23.50 -12.00
CA ILE A 100 9.31 -24.14 -10.68
C ILE A 100 8.01 -23.76 -9.94
N VAL A 101 7.71 -22.45 -9.84
CA VAL A 101 6.61 -21.91 -9.04
C VAL A 101 5.39 -21.56 -9.89
N GLU A 102 4.25 -21.32 -9.22
CA GLU A 102 2.99 -21.06 -9.90
C GLU A 102 2.83 -19.60 -10.36
N LYS A 103 3.62 -18.67 -9.80
CA LYS A 103 3.64 -17.28 -10.24
C LYS A 103 5.02 -16.64 -10.06
N VAL A 104 5.45 -15.83 -11.00
CA VAL A 104 6.61 -14.95 -10.84
C VAL A 104 6.19 -13.49 -10.78
N ARG A 105 6.82 -12.70 -9.92
CA ARG A 105 6.67 -11.24 -9.92
C ARG A 105 7.90 -10.60 -10.52
N ILE A 106 7.68 -9.74 -11.49
CA ILE A 106 8.69 -8.88 -12.06
C ILE A 106 8.34 -7.40 -11.82
N ASN A 107 9.35 -6.54 -11.77
CA ASN A 107 9.17 -5.09 -11.71
C ASN A 107 9.67 -4.48 -13.02
N PRO A 108 8.77 -3.87 -13.83
CA PRO A 108 9.16 -3.22 -15.09
C PRO A 108 10.32 -2.25 -14.94
N GLY A 109 10.36 -1.50 -13.84
CA GLY A 109 11.37 -0.47 -13.60
C GLY A 109 12.80 -0.98 -13.41
N ASN A 110 13.01 -2.27 -13.17
CA ASN A 110 14.34 -2.85 -12.96
C ASN A 110 14.55 -4.19 -13.66
N TYR A 111 13.64 -4.59 -14.54
CA TYR A 111 13.73 -5.87 -15.24
C TYR A 111 14.73 -5.85 -16.41
N THR A 112 14.77 -4.76 -17.17
CA THR A 112 15.57 -4.66 -18.41
C THR A 112 16.50 -3.45 -18.46
N ASP A 113 16.20 -2.39 -17.72
CA ASP A 113 16.87 -1.11 -17.91
C ASP A 113 18.29 -1.10 -17.34
N LYS A 114 19.25 -0.80 -18.21
CA LYS A 114 20.51 -0.19 -17.78
C LYS A 114 20.20 1.28 -17.47
N ARG A 115 20.71 1.81 -16.35
CA ARG A 115 20.66 3.25 -16.06
C ARG A 115 21.22 4.01 -17.26
N LEU A 116 20.33 4.64 -18.01
CA LEU A 116 20.74 5.57 -19.07
C LEU A 116 21.24 6.85 -18.39
N SER A 117 22.27 7.45 -18.99
CA SER A 117 22.69 8.80 -18.59
C SER A 117 21.50 9.75 -18.75
N SER A 118 21.25 10.58 -17.74
CA SER A 118 20.19 11.59 -17.75
C SER A 118 20.22 12.44 -19.02
N GLY A 119 19.15 12.41 -19.79
CA GLY A 119 18.96 13.23 -20.99
C GLY A 119 17.65 12.88 -21.67
N ASN A 120 16.99 13.85 -22.29
CA ASN A 120 15.73 13.68 -23.00
C ASN A 120 15.87 12.61 -24.10
N LEU A 121 15.27 11.43 -23.88
CA LEU A 121 15.23 10.36 -24.87
C LEU A 121 14.40 10.79 -26.08
N SER A 122 14.98 10.67 -27.29
CA SER A 122 14.19 10.81 -28.52
C SER A 122 13.14 9.71 -28.62
N ASN A 123 12.05 9.95 -29.36
CA ASN A 123 11.03 8.91 -29.59
C ASN A 123 11.65 7.65 -30.17
N LYS A 124 12.60 7.78 -31.11
CA LYS A 124 13.30 6.64 -31.68
C LYS A 124 14.06 5.81 -30.64
N ALA A 125 14.80 6.46 -29.74
CA ALA A 125 15.52 5.77 -28.68
C ALA A 125 14.56 5.11 -27.67
N TYR A 126 13.39 5.70 -27.44
CA TYR A 126 12.35 5.11 -26.62
C TYR A 126 11.80 3.82 -27.24
N ASP A 127 11.52 3.85 -28.55
CA ASP A 127 10.99 2.68 -29.28
C ASP A 127 12.04 1.54 -29.36
N GLU A 128 13.32 1.86 -29.57
CA GLU A 128 14.43 0.90 -29.52
C GLU A 128 14.56 0.22 -28.14
N GLU A 129 14.31 0.95 -27.05
CA GLU A 129 14.28 0.35 -25.70
C GLU A 129 13.06 -0.56 -25.50
N LEU A 130 11.89 -0.23 -26.07
CA LEU A 130 10.71 -1.11 -26.04
C LEU A 130 11.00 -2.42 -26.80
N GLU A 131 11.64 -2.38 -27.95
CA GLU A 131 12.04 -3.59 -28.69
C GLU A 131 12.96 -4.48 -27.83
N ARG A 132 13.93 -3.91 -27.13
CA ARG A 132 14.78 -4.66 -26.19
C ARG A 132 13.99 -5.28 -25.04
N ILE A 133 12.96 -4.62 -24.53
CA ILE A 133 12.08 -5.18 -23.51
C ILE A 133 11.35 -6.41 -24.08
N VAL A 134 10.84 -6.34 -25.32
CA VAL A 134 10.18 -7.47 -26.00
C VAL A 134 11.15 -8.66 -26.09
N GLU A 135 12.36 -8.44 -26.63
CA GLU A 135 13.38 -9.49 -26.75
C GLU A 135 13.72 -10.13 -25.39
N ARG A 136 13.81 -9.31 -24.34
CA ARG A 136 14.20 -9.78 -23.00
C ARG A 136 13.08 -10.50 -22.25
N LEU A 137 11.82 -10.13 -22.52
CA LEU A 137 10.65 -10.72 -21.88
C LEU A 137 10.21 -12.03 -22.59
N HIS A 138 10.46 -12.16 -23.89
CA HIS A 138 10.04 -13.29 -24.71
C HIS A 138 10.44 -14.68 -24.13
N PRO A 139 11.67 -14.93 -23.65
CA PRO A 139 12.04 -16.21 -23.05
C PRO A 139 11.18 -16.53 -21.81
N LEU A 140 10.96 -15.55 -20.92
CA LEU A 140 10.12 -15.72 -19.74
C LEU A 140 8.68 -16.06 -20.13
N LEU A 141 8.10 -15.34 -21.10
CA LEU A 141 6.72 -15.60 -21.56
C LEU A 141 6.59 -17.01 -22.16
N THR A 142 7.59 -17.47 -22.90
CA THR A 142 7.62 -18.82 -23.46
C THR A 142 7.62 -19.89 -22.36
N ILE A 143 8.45 -19.72 -21.32
CA ILE A 143 8.50 -20.65 -20.18
C ILE A 143 7.16 -20.63 -19.42
N CYS A 144 6.61 -19.44 -19.17
CA CYS A 144 5.34 -19.29 -18.48
C CYS A 144 4.17 -19.94 -19.23
N LYS A 145 4.12 -19.81 -20.57
CA LYS A 145 3.12 -20.51 -21.40
C LYS A 145 3.22 -22.02 -21.26
N ASN A 146 4.44 -22.56 -21.35
CA ASN A 146 4.67 -23.99 -21.31
C ASN A 146 4.35 -24.63 -19.93
N ASN A 147 4.51 -23.87 -18.84
CA ASN A 147 4.30 -24.36 -17.48
C ASN A 147 2.98 -23.90 -16.85
N GLY A 148 2.19 -23.06 -17.51
CA GLY A 148 0.98 -22.46 -16.93
C GLY A 148 1.28 -21.44 -15.82
N THR A 149 2.52 -20.92 -15.75
CA THR A 149 2.96 -20.00 -14.70
C THR A 149 2.41 -18.60 -14.97
N ALA A 150 1.79 -17.99 -13.96
CA ALA A 150 1.31 -16.62 -14.05
C ALA A 150 2.45 -15.59 -13.86
N ILE A 151 2.27 -14.41 -14.45
CA ILE A 151 3.19 -13.28 -14.22
C ILE A 151 2.45 -12.16 -13.49
N ARG A 152 3.05 -11.64 -12.41
CA ARG A 152 2.62 -10.36 -11.84
C ARG A 152 3.57 -9.25 -12.29
N ILE A 153 3.03 -8.30 -13.03
CA ILE A 153 3.68 -7.04 -13.40
C ILE A 153 3.46 -6.08 -12.23
N GLY A 154 4.50 -5.89 -11.42
CA GLY A 154 4.41 -5.21 -10.14
C GLY A 154 5.23 -3.94 -10.11
N THR A 155 4.60 -2.79 -10.38
CA THR A 155 5.22 -1.47 -10.36
C THR A 155 5.16 -0.86 -8.96
N ASN A 156 6.31 -0.33 -8.51
CA ASN A 156 6.43 0.40 -7.25
C ASN A 156 6.77 1.87 -7.55
N HIS A 157 6.13 2.79 -6.84
CA HIS A 157 6.51 4.21 -6.82
C HIS A 157 7.99 4.35 -6.41
N GLY A 158 8.72 5.24 -7.08
CA GLY A 158 10.16 5.44 -6.86
C GLY A 158 11.08 4.38 -7.47
N SER A 159 10.54 3.29 -8.06
CA SER A 159 11.31 2.23 -8.73
C SER A 159 10.92 2.14 -10.21
N LEU A 160 10.82 3.27 -10.89
CA LEU A 160 10.54 3.36 -12.31
C LEU A 160 11.84 3.37 -13.13
N SER A 161 11.77 2.90 -14.37
CA SER A 161 12.90 2.94 -15.28
C SER A 161 13.29 4.37 -15.65
N SER A 162 14.57 4.58 -16.00
CA SER A 162 15.07 5.90 -16.41
C SER A 162 14.27 6.46 -17.59
N ARG A 163 13.84 5.60 -18.51
CA ARG A 163 13.02 5.94 -19.68
C ARG A 163 11.64 6.47 -19.30
N ILE A 164 10.99 5.82 -18.33
CA ILE A 164 9.69 6.26 -17.80
C ILE A 164 9.85 7.55 -17.00
N MET A 165 10.90 7.63 -16.17
CA MET A 165 11.20 8.84 -15.38
C MET A 165 11.42 10.07 -16.26
N ASP A 166 12.12 9.91 -17.39
CA ASP A 166 12.39 10.98 -18.33
C ASP A 166 11.11 11.49 -19.02
N ARG A 167 10.20 10.58 -19.39
CA ARG A 167 9.00 10.92 -20.17
C ARG A 167 7.78 11.29 -19.34
N TYR A 168 7.58 10.61 -18.21
CA TYR A 168 6.36 10.72 -17.39
C TYR A 168 6.64 11.18 -15.95
N GLY A 169 7.91 11.19 -15.52
CA GLY A 169 8.27 11.46 -14.13
C GLY A 169 7.88 10.34 -13.17
N ASP A 170 8.12 10.61 -11.87
CA ASP A 170 7.71 9.73 -10.76
C ASP A 170 6.26 10.03 -10.36
N THR A 171 5.34 9.73 -11.25
CA THR A 171 3.92 10.10 -11.19
C THR A 171 3.02 8.87 -11.29
N PRO A 172 1.73 8.95 -10.92
CA PRO A 172 0.76 7.89 -11.20
C PRO A 172 0.72 7.48 -12.68
N GLU A 173 0.83 8.43 -13.60
CA GLU A 173 0.89 8.20 -15.05
C GLU A 173 2.13 7.39 -15.43
N GLY A 174 3.28 7.73 -14.89
CA GLY A 174 4.54 7.00 -15.11
C GLY A 174 4.47 5.57 -14.57
N MET A 175 3.90 5.38 -13.38
CA MET A 175 3.68 4.04 -12.82
C MET A 175 2.80 3.18 -13.73
N VAL A 176 1.71 3.74 -14.22
CA VAL A 176 0.73 3.03 -15.05
C VAL A 176 1.32 2.70 -16.41
N GLU A 177 1.97 3.64 -17.07
CA GLU A 177 2.58 3.40 -18.38
C GLU A 177 3.68 2.34 -18.31
N SER A 178 4.53 2.41 -17.26
CA SER A 178 5.54 1.38 -16.98
C SER A 178 4.96 -0.05 -16.94
N ALA A 179 3.75 -0.21 -16.39
CA ALA A 179 3.09 -1.51 -16.33
C ALA A 179 2.40 -1.89 -17.65
N LEU A 180 1.72 -0.92 -18.29
CA LEU A 180 0.94 -1.18 -19.50
C LEU A 180 1.81 -1.54 -20.69
N GLU A 181 3.03 -1.00 -20.80
CA GLU A 181 3.98 -1.43 -21.81
C GLU A 181 4.22 -2.95 -21.76
N PHE A 182 4.48 -3.49 -20.56
CA PHE A 182 4.62 -4.93 -20.37
C PHE A 182 3.32 -5.69 -20.63
N GLY A 183 2.18 -5.11 -20.26
CA GLY A 183 0.87 -5.69 -20.54
C GLY A 183 0.58 -5.81 -22.05
N ARG A 184 0.88 -4.77 -22.81
CA ARG A 184 0.74 -4.77 -24.28
C ARG A 184 1.66 -5.81 -24.93
N ILE A 185 2.89 -5.95 -24.43
CA ILE A 185 3.81 -7.01 -24.88
C ILE A 185 3.22 -8.39 -24.60
N CYS A 186 2.70 -8.63 -23.38
CA CYS A 186 2.06 -9.90 -23.05
C CYS A 186 0.90 -10.24 -24.00
N ILE A 187 0.03 -9.27 -24.31
CA ILE A 187 -1.08 -9.46 -25.25
C ILE A 187 -0.56 -9.77 -26.67
N ASN A 188 0.41 -9.01 -27.16
CA ASN A 188 0.98 -9.20 -28.49
C ASN A 188 1.64 -10.58 -28.63
N GLU A 189 2.23 -11.08 -27.55
CA GLU A 189 2.78 -12.43 -27.46
C GLU A 189 1.71 -13.51 -27.19
N GLY A 190 0.42 -13.17 -27.08
CA GLY A 190 -0.65 -14.12 -26.79
C GLY A 190 -0.58 -14.72 -25.39
N PHE A 191 -0.13 -13.95 -24.39
CA PHE A 191 -0.03 -14.36 -23.00
C PHE A 191 -1.01 -13.56 -22.13
N SER A 192 -2.00 -14.24 -21.52
CA SER A 192 -3.07 -13.62 -20.75
C SER A 192 -3.04 -13.94 -19.24
N ASN A 193 -2.15 -14.84 -18.79
CA ASN A 193 -2.07 -15.21 -17.35
C ASN A 193 -1.29 -14.14 -16.55
N VAL A 194 -1.80 -12.91 -16.58
CA VAL A 194 -1.15 -11.70 -16.04
C VAL A 194 -1.95 -11.11 -14.90
N VAL A 195 -1.26 -10.62 -13.87
CA VAL A 195 -1.81 -9.85 -12.74
C VAL A 195 -1.06 -8.54 -12.66
N PHE A 196 -1.75 -7.42 -12.44
CA PHE A 196 -1.11 -6.12 -12.22
C PHE A 196 -1.06 -5.72 -10.77
N SER A 197 -0.11 -4.85 -10.41
CA SER A 197 -0.13 -4.14 -9.13
C SER A 197 0.56 -2.79 -9.21
N MET A 198 -0.07 -1.76 -8.66
CA MET A 198 0.49 -0.44 -8.39
C MET A 198 0.72 -0.32 -6.89
N LYS A 199 1.94 -0.09 -6.46
CA LYS A 199 2.29 -0.01 -5.04
C LYS A 199 3.02 1.28 -4.71
N SER A 200 2.65 1.87 -3.57
CA SER A 200 3.30 3.04 -2.98
C SER A 200 3.14 3.00 -1.47
N SER A 201 4.08 3.61 -0.75
CA SER A 201 3.94 3.92 0.67
C SER A 201 2.96 5.09 0.92
N ASN A 202 2.76 5.93 -0.10
CA ASN A 202 1.74 6.96 -0.11
C ASN A 202 0.41 6.38 -0.59
N VAL A 203 -0.56 6.29 0.33
CA VAL A 203 -1.87 5.70 0.07
C VAL A 203 -2.60 6.38 -1.09
N ARG A 204 -2.53 7.73 -1.18
CA ARG A 204 -3.17 8.49 -2.26
C ARG A 204 -2.60 8.15 -3.62
N VAL A 205 -1.26 8.08 -3.73
CA VAL A 205 -0.57 7.68 -4.97
C VAL A 205 -0.94 6.26 -5.36
N MET A 206 -0.99 5.33 -4.40
CA MET A 206 -1.37 3.94 -4.64
C MET A 206 -2.80 3.83 -5.18
N VAL A 207 -3.75 4.54 -4.57
CA VAL A 207 -5.16 4.53 -5.00
C VAL A 207 -5.31 5.18 -6.37
N GLN A 208 -4.71 6.36 -6.58
CA GLN A 208 -4.79 7.07 -7.87
C GLN A 208 -4.18 6.27 -9.03
N SER A 209 -2.98 5.72 -8.83
CA SER A 209 -2.32 4.92 -9.88
C SER A 209 -3.09 3.64 -10.19
N THR A 210 -3.71 3.00 -9.19
CA THR A 210 -4.53 1.80 -9.43
C THR A 210 -5.82 2.13 -10.18
N ARG A 211 -6.51 3.21 -9.82
CA ARG A 211 -7.70 3.70 -10.55
C ARG A 211 -7.35 4.01 -12.01
N LEU A 212 -6.26 4.74 -12.22
CA LEU A 212 -5.79 5.10 -13.56
C LEU A 212 -5.39 3.87 -14.38
N LEU A 213 -4.73 2.88 -13.75
CA LEU A 213 -4.41 1.60 -14.40
C LEU A 213 -5.69 0.92 -14.91
N VAL A 214 -6.69 0.77 -14.05
CA VAL A 214 -7.96 0.12 -14.40
C VAL A 214 -8.66 0.89 -15.52
N GLN A 215 -8.70 2.21 -15.45
CA GLN A 215 -9.29 3.06 -16.49
C GLN A 215 -8.61 2.85 -17.85
N LYS A 216 -7.26 2.88 -17.88
CA LYS A 216 -6.51 2.68 -19.12
C LYS A 216 -6.60 1.24 -19.64
N MET A 217 -6.57 0.23 -18.75
CA MET A 217 -6.80 -1.16 -19.15
C MET A 217 -8.14 -1.32 -19.85
N MET A 218 -9.22 -0.77 -19.27
CA MET A 218 -10.55 -0.83 -19.90
C MET A 218 -10.60 -0.14 -21.25
N ALA A 219 -9.95 1.02 -21.39
CA ALA A 219 -9.87 1.77 -22.65
C ALA A 219 -9.12 0.98 -23.74
N GLU A 220 -8.15 0.15 -23.36
CA GLU A 220 -7.36 -0.70 -24.26
C GLU A 220 -7.92 -2.13 -24.39
N GLY A 221 -9.11 -2.40 -23.84
CA GLY A 221 -9.75 -3.72 -23.92
C GLY A 221 -9.11 -4.79 -23.01
N MET A 222 -8.32 -4.38 -22.03
CA MET A 222 -7.69 -5.26 -21.04
C MET A 222 -8.58 -5.41 -19.80
N ASN A 223 -8.55 -6.59 -19.18
CA ASN A 223 -9.29 -6.86 -17.95
C ASN A 223 -8.50 -7.72 -16.95
N PHE A 224 -7.21 -7.52 -16.84
CA PHE A 224 -6.33 -8.31 -15.97
C PHE A 224 -6.64 -8.12 -14.48
N PRO A 225 -6.59 -9.17 -13.65
CA PRO A 225 -6.74 -9.05 -12.21
C PRO A 225 -5.72 -8.11 -11.57
N VAL A 226 -6.13 -7.47 -10.47
CA VAL A 226 -5.32 -6.49 -9.75
C VAL A 226 -4.97 -7.00 -8.35
N HIS A 227 -3.68 -6.93 -8.00
CA HIS A 227 -3.16 -7.19 -6.68
C HIS A 227 -2.94 -5.88 -5.91
N LEU A 228 -3.65 -5.71 -4.79
CA LEU A 228 -3.58 -4.51 -3.98
C LEU A 228 -2.61 -4.65 -2.81
N GLY A 229 -2.07 -3.52 -2.38
CA GLY A 229 -1.28 -3.43 -1.15
C GLY A 229 -0.55 -2.10 -1.05
N VAL A 230 -0.52 -1.55 0.16
CA VAL A 230 0.34 -0.43 0.51
C VAL A 230 1.71 -0.99 0.85
N THR A 231 2.78 -0.45 0.25
CA THR A 231 4.16 -0.84 0.63
C THR A 231 4.60 -0.02 1.84
N GLU A 232 5.48 -0.61 2.64
CA GLU A 232 6.12 0.08 3.77
C GLU A 232 5.09 0.80 4.65
N ALA A 233 3.99 0.10 4.96
CA ALA A 233 2.88 0.68 5.71
C ALA A 233 3.25 1.06 7.15
N GLY A 234 4.33 0.50 7.67
CA GLY A 234 4.77 0.72 9.04
C GLY A 234 4.40 -0.46 9.95
N ASP A 235 4.43 -0.22 11.25
CA ASP A 235 4.13 -1.20 12.30
C ASP A 235 2.83 -0.87 13.05
N GLY A 236 2.33 -1.82 13.82
CA GLY A 236 1.20 -1.66 14.73
C GLY A 236 -0.04 -1.05 14.08
N ASP A 237 -0.75 -0.24 14.85
CA ASP A 237 -2.02 0.38 14.43
C ASP A 237 -1.88 1.27 13.18
N ASP A 238 -0.77 1.99 13.05
CA ASP A 238 -0.52 2.86 11.89
C ASP A 238 -0.48 2.06 10.59
N GLY A 239 0.24 0.92 10.59
CA GLY A 239 0.33 0.05 9.44
C GLY A 239 -0.99 -0.62 9.10
N ILE A 240 -1.75 -1.04 10.12
CA ILE A 240 -3.10 -1.63 9.97
C ILE A 240 -4.04 -0.62 9.32
N ILE A 241 -4.15 0.58 9.89
CA ILE A 241 -5.06 1.63 9.42
C ILE A 241 -4.67 2.10 8.02
N LYS A 242 -3.38 2.27 7.75
CA LYS A 242 -2.86 2.68 6.45
C LYS A 242 -3.17 1.65 5.36
N SER A 243 -2.99 0.36 5.68
CA SER A 243 -3.32 -0.73 4.77
C SER A 243 -4.82 -0.83 4.52
N ALA A 244 -5.64 -0.75 5.59
CA ALA A 244 -7.09 -0.83 5.49
C ALA A 244 -7.68 0.35 4.68
N ALA A 245 -7.24 1.59 4.94
CA ALA A 245 -7.68 2.76 4.20
C ALA A 245 -7.35 2.66 2.70
N GLY A 246 -6.12 2.27 2.35
CA GLY A 246 -5.69 2.20 0.95
C GLY A 246 -6.31 1.04 0.19
N ILE A 247 -6.22 -0.17 0.73
CA ILE A 247 -6.79 -1.37 0.10
C ILE A 247 -8.31 -1.28 0.08
N GLY A 248 -8.93 -0.92 1.21
CA GLY A 248 -10.38 -0.84 1.35
C GLY A 248 -11.01 0.17 0.40
N THR A 249 -10.41 1.33 0.16
CA THR A 249 -10.89 2.30 -0.83
C THR A 249 -11.10 1.67 -2.21
N LEU A 250 -10.15 0.89 -2.67
CA LEU A 250 -10.23 0.25 -3.98
C LEU A 250 -11.23 -0.92 -4.00
N LEU A 251 -11.29 -1.69 -2.90
CA LEU A 251 -12.27 -2.78 -2.77
C LEU A 251 -13.71 -2.26 -2.73
N GLU A 252 -13.98 -1.10 -2.10
CA GLU A 252 -15.29 -0.41 -2.15
C GLU A 252 -15.69 -0.03 -3.58
N GLU A 253 -14.73 0.12 -4.48
CA GLU A 253 -14.95 0.41 -5.90
C GLU A 253 -15.01 -0.85 -6.78
N GLY A 254 -14.90 -2.03 -6.16
CA GLY A 254 -14.86 -3.31 -6.87
C GLY A 254 -13.54 -3.61 -7.56
N ILE A 255 -12.47 -2.86 -7.24
CA ILE A 255 -11.12 -3.05 -7.78
C ILE A 255 -10.29 -3.87 -6.79
N GLY A 256 -9.72 -4.99 -7.24
CA GLY A 256 -8.83 -5.82 -6.45
C GLY A 256 -9.29 -7.27 -6.35
N ASP A 257 -8.39 -8.19 -6.68
CA ASP A 257 -8.64 -9.63 -6.75
C ASP A 257 -7.77 -10.41 -5.77
N THR A 258 -6.66 -9.81 -5.36
CA THR A 258 -5.77 -10.33 -4.32
C THR A 258 -5.13 -9.17 -3.57
N ILE A 259 -4.87 -9.38 -2.28
CA ILE A 259 -4.27 -8.36 -1.44
C ILE A 259 -3.03 -8.89 -0.69
N ARG A 260 -2.15 -7.94 -0.33
CA ARG A 260 -1.14 -8.15 0.71
C ARG A 260 -1.09 -6.93 1.63
N VAL A 261 -1.25 -7.16 2.90
CA VAL A 261 -0.89 -6.23 3.96
C VAL A 261 0.62 -6.32 4.17
N SER A 262 1.30 -5.20 4.43
CA SER A 262 2.77 -5.15 4.61
C SER A 262 3.07 -4.43 5.92
N LEU A 263 3.24 -5.18 7.00
CA LEU A 263 3.56 -4.67 8.33
C LEU A 263 5.01 -4.98 8.69
N THR A 264 5.66 -4.05 9.38
CA THR A 264 6.96 -4.31 9.99
C THR A 264 6.78 -5.32 11.12
N GLY A 265 7.49 -6.46 11.06
CA GLY A 265 7.39 -7.54 12.02
C GLY A 265 7.28 -8.92 11.38
N ALA A 266 6.82 -9.90 12.16
CA ALA A 266 6.60 -11.25 11.69
C ALA A 266 5.47 -11.26 10.63
N PRO A 267 5.68 -11.86 9.45
CA PRO A 267 4.70 -11.77 8.37
C PRO A 267 3.36 -12.46 8.69
N GLU A 268 3.32 -13.32 9.69
CA GLU A 268 2.10 -13.98 10.17
C GLU A 268 1.07 -12.97 10.72
N ILE A 269 1.51 -11.82 11.27
CA ILE A 269 0.61 -10.77 11.79
C ILE A 269 -0.14 -10.02 10.68
N GLU A 270 0.32 -10.10 9.42
CA GLU A 270 -0.34 -9.49 8.26
C GLU A 270 -1.68 -10.19 7.96
N ILE A 271 -1.79 -11.50 8.25
CA ILE A 271 -2.91 -12.33 7.79
C ILE A 271 -4.23 -11.99 8.49
N PRO A 272 -4.31 -11.85 9.83
CA PRO A 272 -5.55 -11.43 10.50
C PRO A 272 -6.07 -10.08 9.98
N VAL A 273 -5.16 -9.14 9.67
CA VAL A 273 -5.52 -7.83 9.11
C VAL A 273 -6.08 -7.99 7.70
N ALA A 274 -5.44 -8.80 6.86
CA ALA A 274 -5.89 -9.07 5.50
C ALA A 274 -7.27 -9.75 5.50
N LEU A 275 -7.50 -10.71 6.40
CA LEU A 275 -8.80 -11.36 6.60
C LEU A 275 -9.88 -10.34 6.99
N ALA A 276 -9.62 -9.49 7.99
CA ALA A 276 -10.55 -8.45 8.43
C ALA A 276 -10.89 -7.46 7.31
N ILE A 277 -9.93 -7.11 6.43
CA ILE A 277 -10.17 -6.25 5.27
C ILE A 277 -11.07 -6.95 4.23
N THR A 278 -10.85 -8.25 3.96
CA THR A 278 -11.53 -8.96 2.86
C THR A 278 -12.87 -9.57 3.23
N GLU A 279 -13.13 -9.79 4.51
CA GLU A 279 -14.35 -10.47 5.01
C GLU A 279 -15.64 -9.85 4.45
N ARG A 280 -15.77 -8.52 4.50
CA ARG A 280 -16.92 -7.77 4.00
C ARG A 280 -17.16 -8.01 2.50
N TYR A 281 -16.12 -8.00 1.71
CA TYR A 281 -16.22 -8.04 0.25
C TYR A 281 -16.37 -9.47 -0.30
N ASN A 282 -15.81 -10.46 0.36
CA ASN A 282 -15.94 -11.86 -0.06
C ASN A 282 -17.37 -12.37 0.10
N THR A 283 -18.08 -11.93 1.14
CA THR A 283 -19.50 -12.23 1.34
C THR A 283 -20.36 -11.60 0.24
N GLU A 284 -20.08 -10.35 -0.11
CA GLU A 284 -20.80 -9.62 -1.18
C GLU A 284 -20.53 -10.20 -2.57
N ARG A 285 -19.30 -10.61 -2.87
CA ARG A 285 -18.97 -11.29 -4.15
C ARG A 285 -19.75 -12.59 -4.31
N SER A 286 -19.92 -13.34 -3.21
CA SER A 286 -20.69 -14.60 -3.21
C SER A 286 -22.19 -14.40 -3.41
N SER A 287 -22.74 -13.26 -3.00
CA SER A 287 -24.19 -12.96 -3.03
C SER A 287 -24.66 -12.26 -4.30
N ASN A 288 -23.81 -12.04 -5.30
CA ASN A 288 -24.13 -11.26 -6.52
C ASN A 288 -24.60 -9.81 -6.24
N HIS A 289 -24.36 -9.26 -5.06
CA HIS A 289 -24.71 -7.89 -4.76
C HIS A 289 -23.83 -6.94 -5.59
N VAL A 290 -24.50 -6.08 -6.35
CA VAL A 290 -23.86 -4.98 -7.08
C VAL A 290 -23.43 -3.97 -6.03
N ILE A 291 -22.14 -3.80 -5.81
CA ILE A 291 -21.62 -2.65 -5.05
C ILE A 291 -21.99 -1.42 -5.89
N ALA A 292 -23.08 -0.77 -5.51
CA ALA A 292 -23.54 0.44 -6.19
C ALA A 292 -22.57 1.57 -5.83
N GLY A 293 -21.95 2.20 -6.82
CA GLY A 293 -21.43 3.50 -6.50
C GLY A 293 -20.11 3.99 -7.01
N SER A 294 -19.72 3.70 -8.24
CA SER A 294 -18.61 4.45 -8.87
C SER A 294 -19.06 5.59 -9.78
N GLU A 295 -20.28 6.10 -9.59
CA GLU A 295 -20.86 7.10 -10.51
C GLU A 295 -20.15 8.47 -10.48
N HIS A 296 -19.28 8.74 -9.51
CA HIS A 296 -18.68 10.06 -9.30
C HIS A 296 -17.14 10.06 -9.20
N LEU A 297 -16.47 8.98 -9.64
CA LEU A 297 -15.01 8.99 -9.67
C LEU A 297 -14.51 9.92 -10.79
N LYS A 298 -14.30 11.19 -10.44
CA LYS A 298 -13.42 12.03 -11.24
C LYS A 298 -12.00 11.48 -11.07
N SER A 299 -11.34 11.14 -12.17
CA SER A 299 -9.93 10.78 -12.16
C SER A 299 -9.12 11.95 -11.61
N GLY A 300 -8.42 11.75 -10.50
CA GLY A 300 -7.52 12.74 -9.92
C GLY A 300 -7.85 13.12 -8.47
N TYR A 301 -6.79 13.47 -7.73
CA TYR A 301 -6.90 14.10 -6.42
C TYR A 301 -7.71 15.39 -6.55
N GLN A 302 -8.86 15.46 -5.86
CA GLN A 302 -9.55 16.73 -5.67
C GLN A 302 -8.93 17.45 -4.48
N ALA A 303 -8.56 18.70 -4.66
CA ALA A 303 -8.22 19.57 -3.54
C ALA A 303 -9.39 19.58 -2.53
N LYS A 304 -9.09 19.75 -1.23
CA LYS A 304 -10.14 19.89 -0.20
C LYS A 304 -11.20 20.86 -0.69
N ARG A 305 -12.46 20.46 -0.60
CA ARG A 305 -13.60 21.31 -0.97
C ARG A 305 -13.59 22.61 -0.14
N GLU A 306 -13.87 23.73 -0.76
CA GLU A 306 -14.08 24.99 -0.05
C GLU A 306 -15.39 24.94 0.73
N THR A 307 -15.31 25.14 2.03
CA THR A 307 -16.46 25.14 2.95
C THR A 307 -16.41 26.38 3.85
N ILE A 308 -17.55 26.78 4.40
CA ILE A 308 -17.61 27.78 5.47
C ILE A 308 -17.24 27.12 6.80
N ALA A 309 -16.79 27.92 7.76
CA ALA A 309 -16.51 27.38 9.10
C ALA A 309 -17.77 27.41 9.98
N VAL A 310 -18.10 26.28 10.60
CA VAL A 310 -19.18 26.15 11.57
C VAL A 310 -18.65 25.44 12.81
N SER A 311 -18.65 26.12 13.95
CA SER A 311 -18.19 25.57 15.25
C SER A 311 -16.80 24.93 15.21
N GLY A 312 -15.86 25.49 14.45
CA GLY A 312 -14.50 24.97 14.30
C GLY A 312 -14.36 23.81 13.30
N ILE A 313 -15.39 23.53 12.48
CA ILE A 313 -15.38 22.51 11.43
C ILE A 313 -15.49 23.21 10.08
N GLY A 314 -14.72 22.75 9.08
CA GLY A 314 -14.72 23.32 7.73
C GLY A 314 -13.90 24.62 7.60
N GLY A 315 -14.02 25.31 6.48
CA GLY A 315 -13.19 26.47 6.16
C GLY A 315 -11.70 26.15 6.21
N ASN A 316 -10.95 27.01 6.87
CA ASN A 316 -9.50 26.84 7.05
C ASN A 316 -9.10 25.91 8.20
N TYR A 317 -10.07 25.38 8.96
CA TYR A 317 -9.75 24.42 10.01
C TYR A 317 -9.26 23.08 9.42
N PRO A 318 -8.31 22.41 10.09
CA PRO A 318 -7.93 21.05 9.70
C PRO A 318 -9.12 20.12 9.95
N VAL A 319 -9.14 18.96 9.26
CA VAL A 319 -10.19 17.96 9.48
C VAL A 319 -10.27 17.59 10.96
N SER A 320 -11.46 17.72 11.54
CA SER A 320 -11.70 17.58 12.97
C SER A 320 -12.04 16.14 13.35
N VAL A 321 -11.72 15.75 14.57
CA VAL A 321 -12.14 14.48 15.18
C VAL A 321 -13.24 14.79 16.18
N ILE A 322 -14.38 14.13 16.02
CA ILE A 322 -15.55 14.25 16.90
C ILE A 322 -15.72 12.93 17.66
N ILE A 323 -15.94 13.02 18.97
CA ILE A 323 -16.22 11.89 19.84
C ILE A 323 -17.36 12.22 20.81
N GLU A 324 -17.97 11.19 21.38
CA GLU A 324 -18.88 11.32 22.51
C GLU A 324 -18.09 11.15 23.81
N LYS A 325 -18.11 12.17 24.67
CA LYS A 325 -17.40 12.21 25.97
C LYS A 325 -18.31 12.77 27.03
N ALA A 326 -18.56 12.01 28.10
CA ALA A 326 -19.44 12.39 29.23
C ALA A 326 -20.86 12.85 28.82
N GLY A 327 -21.41 12.29 27.72
CA GLY A 327 -22.74 12.66 27.21
C GLY A 327 -22.76 13.89 26.31
N GLU A 328 -21.62 14.49 26.03
CA GLU A 328 -21.47 15.63 25.14
C GLU A 328 -20.77 15.21 23.81
N ILE A 329 -21.07 15.92 22.74
CA ILE A 329 -20.40 15.77 21.45
C ILE A 329 -19.22 16.74 21.44
N CYS A 330 -18.00 16.19 21.51
CA CYS A 330 -16.76 16.96 21.67
C CYS A 330 -15.91 16.90 20.42
N ILE A 331 -15.32 18.04 20.05
CA ILE A 331 -14.17 18.10 19.13
C ILE A 331 -12.91 17.96 19.99
N VAL A 332 -12.01 17.06 19.59
CA VAL A 332 -10.78 16.78 20.35
C VAL A 332 -9.52 17.00 19.53
N ASP A 333 -8.41 17.26 20.23
CA ASP A 333 -7.07 17.26 19.66
C ASP A 333 -6.41 15.87 19.72
N GLU A 334 -5.20 15.77 19.21
CA GLU A 334 -4.39 14.53 19.16
C GLU A 334 -3.98 13.99 20.54
N HIS A 335 -4.14 14.78 21.60
CA HIS A 335 -3.88 14.43 23.01
C HIS A 335 -5.17 14.17 23.80
N PHE A 336 -6.30 13.98 23.07
CA PHE A 336 -7.62 13.74 23.66
C PHE A 336 -8.17 14.89 24.52
N ASN A 337 -7.62 16.11 24.36
CA ASN A 337 -8.19 17.30 25.01
C ASN A 337 -9.40 17.80 24.23
N THR A 338 -10.46 18.20 24.95
CA THR A 338 -11.62 18.83 24.31
C THR A 338 -11.26 20.25 23.89
N THR A 339 -11.31 20.50 22.59
CA THR A 339 -11.04 21.82 21.97
C THR A 339 -12.31 22.57 21.60
N GLY A 340 -13.44 21.87 21.58
CA GLY A 340 -14.76 22.46 21.36
C GLY A 340 -15.88 21.47 21.68
N ILE A 341 -17.07 22.02 21.96
CA ILE A 341 -18.31 21.26 22.11
C ILE A 341 -19.18 21.58 20.90
N LEU A 342 -19.79 20.55 20.31
CA LEU A 342 -20.71 20.70 19.19
C LEU A 342 -22.17 20.62 19.69
N PRO A 343 -22.85 21.76 19.89
CA PRO A 343 -24.23 21.77 20.35
C PRO A 343 -25.17 21.18 19.30
N GLN A 344 -26.21 20.47 19.72
CA GLN A 344 -27.17 19.83 18.80
C GLN A 344 -27.80 20.79 17.80
N HIS A 345 -28.06 22.05 18.17
CA HIS A 345 -28.64 23.04 17.27
C HIS A 345 -27.70 23.43 16.11
N ASN A 346 -26.37 23.29 16.27
CA ASN A 346 -25.41 23.57 15.23
C ASN A 346 -25.33 22.46 14.19
N LEU A 347 -25.79 21.23 14.50
CA LEU A 347 -25.85 20.13 13.55
C LEU A 347 -26.70 20.44 12.32
N SER A 348 -27.71 21.31 12.44
CA SER A 348 -28.55 21.75 11.32
C SER A 348 -27.79 22.60 10.27
N GLN A 349 -26.66 23.18 10.67
CA GLN A 349 -25.79 23.99 9.80
C GLN A 349 -24.69 23.14 9.12
N LEU A 350 -24.64 21.85 9.40
CA LEU A 350 -23.64 20.89 8.94
C LEU A 350 -24.32 19.82 8.09
N GLN A 351 -23.60 19.26 7.14
CA GLN A 351 -24.02 18.07 6.42
C GLN A 351 -23.49 16.83 7.14
N VAL A 352 -24.36 16.00 7.70
CA VAL A 352 -23.95 14.74 8.32
C VAL A 352 -24.22 13.58 7.38
N ALA A 353 -23.17 13.00 6.83
CA ALA A 353 -23.25 11.78 6.04
C ALA A 353 -23.01 10.59 6.98
N GLU A 354 -24.07 9.83 7.28
CA GLU A 354 -24.04 8.71 8.22
C GLU A 354 -24.13 7.36 7.50
N GLY A 355 -23.37 6.38 7.96
CA GLY A 355 -23.33 5.00 7.47
C GLY A 355 -21.93 4.56 7.05
N ASN A 356 -21.85 3.42 6.37
CA ASN A 356 -20.59 2.96 5.78
C ASN A 356 -20.17 3.82 4.56
N ALA A 357 -19.01 3.52 3.97
CA ALA A 357 -18.46 4.30 2.85
C ALA A 357 -19.45 4.46 1.67
N VAL A 358 -20.13 3.38 1.28
CA VAL A 358 -21.11 3.38 0.17
C VAL A 358 -22.31 4.23 0.51
N GLU A 359 -22.86 4.08 1.73
CA GLU A 359 -24.00 4.84 2.21
C GLU A 359 -23.68 6.33 2.32
N MET A 360 -22.52 6.67 2.86
CA MET A 360 -22.05 8.07 2.95
C MET A 360 -21.92 8.68 1.55
N ARG A 361 -21.28 7.98 0.59
CA ARG A 361 -21.19 8.44 -0.81
C ARG A 361 -22.58 8.64 -1.44
N SER A 362 -23.49 7.70 -1.23
CA SER A 362 -24.87 7.79 -1.76
C SER A 362 -25.64 8.96 -1.17
N ARG A 363 -25.42 9.29 0.11
CA ARG A 363 -26.03 10.47 0.74
C ARG A 363 -25.43 11.77 0.18
N LEU A 364 -24.10 11.81 0.05
CA LEU A 364 -23.38 12.98 -0.46
C LEU A 364 -23.71 13.27 -1.94
N ALA A 365 -23.98 12.25 -2.74
CA ALA A 365 -24.42 12.42 -4.13
C ALA A 365 -25.76 13.16 -4.27
N ARG A 366 -26.55 13.25 -3.20
CA ARG A 366 -27.82 13.99 -3.16
C ARG A 366 -27.64 15.46 -2.75
N TYR A 367 -26.45 15.83 -2.26
CA TYR A 367 -26.16 17.20 -1.89
C TYR A 367 -25.66 17.97 -3.11
N ASP A 368 -25.95 19.27 -3.13
CA ASP A 368 -25.36 20.16 -4.13
C ASP A 368 -23.85 20.22 -3.91
N LEU A 369 -23.07 19.91 -4.95
CA LEU A 369 -21.61 19.98 -4.92
C LEU A 369 -21.09 21.41 -4.68
N TYR A 370 -21.92 22.44 -4.91
CA TYR A 370 -21.63 23.85 -4.65
C TYR A 370 -22.06 24.30 -3.24
N ASP A 371 -22.73 23.44 -2.46
CA ASP A 371 -23.05 23.76 -1.07
C ASP A 371 -21.75 23.88 -0.24
N THR A 372 -21.58 25.02 0.40
CA THR A 372 -20.40 25.35 1.21
C THR A 372 -20.47 24.85 2.66
N LYS A 373 -21.55 24.14 3.04
CA LYS A 373 -21.68 23.57 4.38
C LYS A 373 -20.61 22.51 4.65
N PRO A 374 -19.99 22.51 5.84
CA PRO A 374 -19.05 21.46 6.20
C PRO A 374 -19.69 20.08 6.28
N ILE A 375 -18.94 19.06 5.91
CA ILE A 375 -19.36 17.65 5.91
C ILE A 375 -18.76 16.94 7.12
N ILE A 376 -19.62 16.35 7.95
CA ILE A 376 -19.24 15.37 8.96
C ILE A 376 -19.49 13.96 8.42
N LEU A 377 -18.47 13.15 8.41
CA LEU A 377 -18.57 11.72 8.11
C LEU A 377 -18.82 10.99 9.44
N LYS A 378 -19.94 10.28 9.56
CA LYS A 378 -20.34 9.59 10.79
C LYS A 378 -20.65 8.12 10.52
N ASN A 379 -20.16 7.22 11.36
CA ASN A 379 -20.61 5.84 11.39
C ASN A 379 -20.57 5.26 12.80
N SER A 380 -21.40 4.24 13.05
CA SER A 380 -21.54 3.58 14.36
C SER A 380 -21.06 2.13 14.26
N TYR A 381 -20.22 1.72 15.22
CA TYR A 381 -19.59 0.40 15.25
C TYR A 381 -20.02 -0.37 16.50
N LEU A 382 -20.48 -1.60 16.31
CA LEU A 382 -20.99 -2.47 17.38
C LEU A 382 -19.95 -3.48 17.89
N THR A 383 -18.82 -3.59 17.21
CA THR A 383 -17.75 -4.54 17.59
C THR A 383 -17.03 -4.09 18.87
N ASP A 384 -16.60 -5.06 19.66
CA ASP A 384 -15.66 -4.89 20.78
C ASP A 384 -14.22 -5.31 20.39
N ASN A 385 -14.04 -5.88 19.20
CA ASN A 385 -12.74 -6.22 18.66
C ASN A 385 -12.08 -4.96 18.06
N LEU A 386 -10.93 -4.58 18.62
CA LEU A 386 -10.20 -3.38 18.21
C LEU A 386 -9.76 -3.46 16.73
N LEU A 387 -9.23 -4.60 16.28
CA LEU A 387 -8.80 -4.76 14.89
C LEU A 387 -9.95 -4.55 13.91
N HIS A 388 -11.12 -5.15 14.18
CA HIS A 388 -12.30 -4.98 13.33
C HIS A 388 -12.81 -3.53 13.34
N PHE A 389 -12.75 -2.84 14.50
CA PHE A 389 -13.07 -1.42 14.58
C PHE A 389 -12.13 -0.55 13.77
N GLN A 390 -10.82 -0.76 13.91
CA GLN A 390 -9.78 -0.03 13.18
C GLN A 390 -9.91 -0.23 11.67
N VAL A 391 -10.06 -1.48 11.22
CA VAL A 391 -10.20 -1.82 9.80
C VAL A 391 -11.47 -1.21 9.22
N ALA A 392 -12.63 -1.42 9.87
CA ALA A 392 -13.91 -0.91 9.36
C ALA A 392 -13.93 0.62 9.29
N SER A 393 -13.48 1.31 10.36
CA SER A 393 -13.45 2.77 10.39
C SER A 393 -12.44 3.36 9.40
N ALA A 394 -11.27 2.71 9.24
CA ALA A 394 -10.27 3.13 8.26
C ALA A 394 -10.78 3.00 6.81
N ILE A 395 -11.55 1.97 6.50
CA ILE A 395 -12.20 1.80 5.19
C ILE A 395 -13.28 2.87 5.00
N ASP A 396 -14.21 2.99 5.95
CA ASP A 396 -15.37 3.86 5.82
C ASP A 396 -14.98 5.34 5.69
N PHE A 397 -14.14 5.84 6.58
CA PHE A 397 -13.70 7.24 6.52
C PHE A 397 -12.56 7.45 5.53
N GLY A 398 -11.62 6.52 5.48
CA GLY A 398 -10.43 6.64 4.62
C GLY A 398 -10.78 6.77 3.15
N SER A 399 -11.77 6.03 2.68
CA SER A 399 -12.19 6.06 1.26
C SER A 399 -12.71 7.45 0.82
N LEU A 400 -13.38 8.20 1.70
CA LEU A 400 -13.84 9.54 1.40
C LEU A 400 -12.74 10.59 1.60
N LEU A 401 -11.95 10.46 2.67
CA LEU A 401 -10.85 11.38 2.98
C LEU A 401 -9.74 11.35 1.92
N ILE A 402 -9.45 10.19 1.32
CA ILE A 402 -8.51 10.06 0.20
C ILE A 402 -8.98 10.90 -0.99
N ASP A 403 -10.30 11.00 -1.20
CA ASP A 403 -10.91 11.81 -2.26
C ASP A 403 -11.10 13.29 -1.86
N GLY A 404 -10.58 13.71 -0.69
CA GLY A 404 -10.71 15.07 -0.18
C GLY A 404 -12.10 15.43 0.36
N ILE A 405 -12.93 14.44 0.66
CA ILE A 405 -14.30 14.60 1.15
C ILE A 405 -14.31 14.43 2.67
N GLY A 406 -14.85 15.40 3.38
CA GLY A 406 -15.03 15.41 4.82
C GLY A 406 -14.24 16.50 5.52
N ASP A 407 -14.92 17.29 6.36
CA ASP A 407 -14.36 18.32 7.22
C ASP A 407 -14.22 17.85 8.67
N ALA A 408 -14.92 16.77 9.02
CA ALA A 408 -14.77 16.06 10.29
C ALA A 408 -15.14 14.58 10.14
N ILE A 409 -14.57 13.74 11.02
CA ILE A 409 -14.96 12.35 11.20
C ILE A 409 -15.52 12.13 12.60
N TRP A 410 -16.57 11.32 12.67
CA TRP A 410 -17.28 11.01 13.90
C TRP A 410 -17.56 9.49 14.00
N PRO A 411 -16.57 8.69 14.34
CA PRO A 411 -16.80 7.28 14.65
C PRO A 411 -17.45 7.14 16.02
N VAL A 412 -18.56 6.42 16.09
CA VAL A 412 -19.30 6.15 17.31
C VAL A 412 -19.11 4.69 17.73
N SER A 413 -18.68 4.45 18.95
CA SER A 413 -18.63 3.11 19.53
C SER A 413 -19.02 3.15 21.01
N LYS A 414 -19.85 2.18 21.42
CA LYS A 414 -20.16 1.94 22.84
C LYS A 414 -19.28 0.84 23.46
N LYS A 415 -18.49 0.15 22.65
CA LYS A 415 -17.67 -1.01 23.06
C LYS A 415 -16.18 -0.66 23.15
N ILE A 416 -15.72 0.27 22.32
CA ILE A 416 -14.35 0.77 22.33
C ILE A 416 -14.36 2.10 23.13
N ASN A 417 -13.39 2.29 24.01
CA ASN A 417 -13.32 3.51 24.82
C ASN A 417 -13.04 4.74 23.95
N ALA A 418 -13.48 5.91 24.40
CA ALA A 418 -13.45 7.15 23.63
C ALA A 418 -12.03 7.61 23.26
N GLU A 419 -11.04 7.35 24.10
CA GLU A 419 -9.64 7.68 23.82
C GLU A 419 -9.10 6.84 22.66
N THR A 420 -9.32 5.53 22.66
CA THR A 420 -8.96 4.62 21.56
C THR A 420 -9.67 5.00 20.26
N VAL A 421 -10.96 5.41 20.33
CA VAL A 421 -11.71 5.94 19.18
C VAL A 421 -11.03 7.20 18.63
N ALA A 422 -10.61 8.13 19.49
CA ALA A 422 -9.89 9.34 19.07
C ALA A 422 -8.52 9.02 18.45
N GLN A 423 -7.73 8.15 19.08
CA GLN A 423 -6.42 7.72 18.58
C GLN A 423 -6.54 7.07 17.19
N THR A 424 -7.49 6.15 17.01
CA THR A 424 -7.80 5.53 15.71
C THR A 424 -8.18 6.59 14.67
N SER A 425 -9.01 7.58 15.07
CA SER A 425 -9.43 8.66 14.18
C SER A 425 -8.25 9.50 13.69
N PHE A 426 -7.34 9.89 14.59
CA PHE A 426 -6.14 10.62 14.20
C PHE A 426 -5.21 9.79 13.32
N ALA A 427 -5.10 8.49 13.57
CA ALA A 427 -4.33 7.59 12.71
C ALA A 427 -4.96 7.48 11.30
N ILE A 428 -6.30 7.47 11.17
CA ILE A 428 -6.99 7.52 9.87
C ILE A 428 -6.69 8.84 9.13
N LEU A 429 -6.76 9.98 9.84
CA LEU A 429 -6.44 11.28 9.25
C LEU A 429 -4.98 11.35 8.79
N GLN A 430 -4.05 10.81 9.58
CA GLN A 430 -2.63 10.70 9.26
C GLN A 430 -2.41 9.80 8.01
N ALA A 431 -2.99 8.59 8.00
CA ALA A 431 -2.83 7.62 6.91
C ALA A 431 -3.34 8.15 5.57
N THR A 432 -4.44 8.89 5.59
CA THR A 432 -5.05 9.53 4.42
C THR A 432 -4.44 10.89 4.08
N ARG A 433 -3.50 11.39 4.91
CA ARG A 433 -2.93 12.75 4.81
C ARG A 433 -3.99 13.86 4.79
N ALA A 434 -5.15 13.60 5.39
CA ALA A 434 -6.18 14.62 5.59
C ALA A 434 -5.79 15.60 6.70
N ARG A 435 -5.08 15.11 7.72
CA ARG A 435 -4.45 15.92 8.79
C ARG A 435 -3.20 15.21 9.29
N ILE A 436 -2.08 15.93 9.36
CA ILE A 436 -0.81 15.43 9.89
C ILE A 436 -0.63 15.92 11.32
N THR A 437 -0.47 15.01 12.26
CA THR A 437 -0.34 15.31 13.70
C THR A 437 1.00 14.93 14.30
N ARG A 438 1.75 14.03 13.68
CA ARG A 438 3.05 13.51 14.12
C ARG A 438 3.98 13.21 12.96
N THR A 439 5.17 12.71 13.23
CA THR A 439 6.07 12.17 12.21
C THR A 439 5.41 10.97 11.51
N GLU A 440 5.48 10.92 10.19
CA GLU A 440 5.10 9.74 9.40
C GLU A 440 6.29 8.82 9.27
N PHE A 441 6.14 7.56 9.66
CA PHE A 441 7.16 6.53 9.49
C PHE A 441 6.81 5.64 8.30
N ILE A 442 7.82 5.43 7.44
CA ILE A 442 7.74 4.57 6.27
C ILE A 442 8.74 3.43 6.52
N SER A 443 8.26 2.24 6.86
CA SER A 443 9.16 1.13 7.18
C SER A 443 8.78 -0.13 6.43
N CYS A 444 9.81 -0.84 5.92
CA CYS A 444 9.58 -2.05 5.17
C CYS A 444 9.19 -3.22 6.09
N PRO A 445 8.41 -4.20 5.58
CA PRO A 445 7.90 -5.32 6.38
C PRO A 445 8.97 -6.37 6.67
N SER A 446 10.25 -6.10 6.35
CA SER A 446 11.29 -7.13 6.31
C SER A 446 11.12 -8.13 5.15
N CYS A 447 12.18 -8.74 4.73
CA CYS A 447 12.23 -9.86 3.77
C CYS A 447 13.62 -10.52 3.89
N GLY A 448 13.88 -11.59 3.16
CA GLY A 448 15.19 -12.28 3.15
C GLY A 448 16.40 -11.41 2.77
N ARG A 449 16.21 -10.12 2.49
CA ARG A 449 17.25 -9.12 2.19
C ARG A 449 17.58 -8.18 3.35
N THR A 450 16.81 -8.23 4.43
CA THR A 450 16.97 -7.31 5.58
C THR A 450 18.31 -7.56 6.29
N LEU A 451 19.04 -6.48 6.57
CA LEU A 451 20.43 -6.53 7.03
C LEU A 451 20.61 -6.28 8.54
N PHE A 452 19.54 -5.86 9.23
CA PHE A 452 19.52 -5.54 10.66
C PHE A 452 18.13 -5.81 11.26
N ASP A 453 18.01 -5.74 12.58
CA ASP A 453 16.72 -5.84 13.28
C ASP A 453 15.87 -4.58 13.03
N ILE A 454 14.99 -4.66 12.04
CA ILE A 454 14.20 -3.51 11.58
C ILE A 454 13.15 -3.09 12.61
N GLU A 455 12.58 -4.02 13.38
CA GLU A 455 11.57 -3.71 14.40
C GLU A 455 12.20 -2.89 15.53
N LYS A 456 13.33 -3.35 16.06
CA LYS A 456 14.08 -2.65 17.09
C LYS A 456 14.52 -1.27 16.62
N THR A 457 15.13 -1.18 15.45
CA THR A 457 15.60 0.08 14.86
C THR A 457 14.47 1.07 14.63
N LEU A 458 13.32 0.60 14.13
CA LEU A 458 12.15 1.45 13.95
C LEU A 458 11.65 2.03 15.28
N GLN A 459 11.60 1.23 16.34
CA GLN A 459 11.20 1.71 17.68
C GLN A 459 12.18 2.76 18.22
N GLU A 460 13.48 2.56 18.04
CA GLU A 460 14.50 3.52 18.45
C GLU A 460 14.37 4.84 17.66
N VAL A 461 14.22 4.77 16.33
CA VAL A 461 14.00 5.96 15.49
C VAL A 461 12.69 6.67 15.88
N LYS A 462 11.60 5.93 16.10
CA LYS A 462 10.32 6.50 16.56
C LYS A 462 10.48 7.21 17.91
N SER A 463 11.11 6.57 18.88
CA SER A 463 11.32 7.15 20.22
C SER A 463 12.07 8.47 20.15
N ALA A 464 13.02 8.59 19.24
CA ALA A 464 13.83 9.80 19.06
C ALA A 464 13.11 10.91 18.27
N THR A 465 12.19 10.57 17.34
CA THR A 465 11.74 11.53 16.32
C THR A 465 10.22 11.67 16.15
N GLN A 466 9.38 10.90 16.89
CA GLN A 466 7.91 10.95 16.72
C GLN A 466 7.26 12.32 16.96
N HIS A 467 7.92 13.19 17.70
CA HIS A 467 7.46 14.54 18.02
C HIS A 467 7.69 15.54 16.87
N LEU A 468 8.44 15.17 15.82
CA LEU A 468 8.77 16.03 14.70
C LEU A 468 7.61 16.06 13.69
N LYS A 469 6.53 16.73 14.07
CA LYS A 469 5.30 16.81 13.29
C LYS A 469 5.54 17.30 11.85
N GLY A 470 5.04 16.52 10.90
CA GLY A 470 5.08 16.83 9.47
C GLY A 470 6.27 16.23 8.74
N LEU A 471 7.30 15.73 9.42
CA LEU A 471 8.39 15.00 8.79
C LEU A 471 7.99 13.56 8.44
N LYS A 472 8.61 13.04 7.39
CA LYS A 472 8.51 11.65 6.95
C LYS A 472 9.88 11.01 7.03
N ILE A 473 10.00 9.99 7.88
CA ILE A 473 11.26 9.27 8.11
C ILE A 473 11.09 7.82 7.67
N ALA A 474 11.96 7.38 6.75
CA ALA A 474 11.97 6.02 6.25
C ALA A 474 13.00 5.15 7.01
N VAL A 475 12.63 3.90 7.34
CA VAL A 475 13.52 2.87 7.87
C VAL A 475 13.45 1.65 6.95
N MET A 476 14.52 1.40 6.18
CA MET A 476 14.57 0.40 5.12
C MET A 476 15.66 -0.64 5.40
N GLY A 477 15.28 -1.91 5.39
CA GLY A 477 16.18 -3.03 5.74
C GLY A 477 17.32 -3.27 4.75
N CYS A 478 17.23 -2.77 3.50
CA CYS A 478 18.28 -2.96 2.49
C CYS A 478 18.23 -1.90 1.37
N ILE A 479 19.33 -1.79 0.61
CA ILE A 479 19.46 -0.84 -0.51
C ILE A 479 18.74 -1.28 -1.80
N VAL A 480 18.22 -2.50 -1.88
CA VAL A 480 17.66 -3.04 -3.13
C VAL A 480 16.43 -2.26 -3.57
N ASN A 481 15.49 -2.07 -2.67
CA ASN A 481 14.28 -1.26 -2.92
C ASN A 481 14.26 0.02 -2.07
N GLY A 482 15.03 0.05 -0.97
CA GLY A 482 14.97 1.12 0.03
C GLY A 482 15.01 2.53 -0.56
N PRO A 483 16.01 2.89 -1.38
CA PRO A 483 16.09 4.22 -1.96
C PRO A 483 14.90 4.61 -2.86
N GLY A 484 14.29 3.63 -3.56
CA GLY A 484 13.09 3.86 -4.37
C GLY A 484 11.83 4.00 -3.51
N GLU A 485 11.63 3.06 -2.59
CA GLU A 485 10.40 2.99 -1.78
C GLU A 485 10.32 4.10 -0.72
N MET A 486 11.45 4.73 -0.36
CA MET A 486 11.49 5.94 0.47
C MET A 486 11.40 7.25 -0.32
N ALA A 487 11.05 7.21 -1.62
CA ALA A 487 11.04 8.41 -2.49
C ALA A 487 10.17 9.56 -1.96
N ASP A 488 9.20 9.27 -1.10
CA ASP A 488 8.30 10.23 -0.43
C ASP A 488 8.80 10.65 0.97
N ALA A 489 9.94 10.11 1.44
CA ALA A 489 10.51 10.43 2.75
C ALA A 489 11.41 11.68 2.70
N ASP A 490 11.39 12.47 3.79
CA ASP A 490 12.29 13.59 3.96
C ASP A 490 13.67 13.12 4.42
N TYR A 491 13.70 12.02 5.21
CA TYR A 491 14.92 11.37 5.68
C TYR A 491 14.82 9.85 5.56
N GLY A 492 15.93 9.19 5.27
CA GLY A 492 16.00 7.73 5.14
C GLY A 492 17.14 7.12 5.96
N TYR A 493 16.80 6.04 6.69
CA TYR A 493 17.72 5.13 7.35
C TYR A 493 17.70 3.81 6.59
N VAL A 494 18.77 3.48 5.87
CA VAL A 494 18.79 2.35 4.92
C VAL A 494 19.96 1.43 5.20
N GLY A 495 19.69 0.13 5.38
CA GLY A 495 20.74 -0.89 5.54
C GLY A 495 21.63 -0.98 4.30
N ALA A 496 22.93 -0.79 4.47
CA ALA A 496 23.91 -0.76 3.39
C ALA A 496 24.80 -2.00 3.33
N GLY A 497 24.95 -2.70 4.46
CA GLY A 497 25.72 -3.91 4.64
C GLY A 497 25.52 -4.43 6.06
N LYS A 498 26.10 -5.58 6.40
CA LYS A 498 26.00 -6.13 7.76
C LYS A 498 26.63 -5.17 8.77
N GLY A 499 25.82 -4.65 9.72
CA GLY A 499 26.24 -3.68 10.73
C GLY A 499 26.52 -2.28 10.19
N SER A 500 26.06 -1.95 8.98
CA SER A 500 26.34 -0.68 8.31
C SER A 500 25.08 -0.08 7.70
N VAL A 501 24.92 1.24 7.82
CA VAL A 501 23.77 2.03 7.42
C VAL A 501 24.18 3.19 6.52
N THR A 502 23.33 3.58 5.61
CA THR A 502 23.42 4.82 4.84
C THR A 502 22.23 5.72 5.21
N LEU A 503 22.51 6.97 5.55
CA LEU A 503 21.49 7.99 5.80
C LEU A 503 21.27 8.86 4.56
N TYR A 504 20.02 9.18 4.33
CA TYR A 504 19.57 10.00 3.21
C TYR A 504 18.85 11.25 3.70
N LYS A 505 18.95 12.33 2.91
CA LYS A 505 18.08 13.50 2.99
C LYS A 505 17.34 13.62 1.65
N GLY A 506 16.03 13.38 1.65
CA GLY A 506 15.28 13.15 0.42
C GLY A 506 15.87 11.98 -0.37
N LYS A 507 16.25 12.23 -1.64
CA LYS A 507 16.86 11.23 -2.53
C LYS A 507 18.40 11.22 -2.45
N ASP A 508 19.01 12.19 -1.77
CA ASP A 508 20.47 12.36 -1.71
C ASP A 508 21.07 11.63 -0.53
N ILE A 509 22.21 11.02 -0.76
CA ILE A 509 22.97 10.36 0.30
C ILE A 509 23.65 11.45 1.15
N ALA A 510 23.26 11.51 2.44
CA ALA A 510 23.88 12.41 3.40
C ALA A 510 25.15 11.78 4.02
N PHE A 511 25.06 10.53 4.47
CA PHE A 511 26.18 9.81 5.07
C PHE A 511 26.19 8.35 4.64
N LYS A 512 27.36 7.79 4.35
CA LYS A 512 27.55 6.38 3.95
C LYS A 512 28.29 5.60 5.01
N ASN A 513 28.02 4.30 5.08
CA ASN A 513 28.77 3.33 5.88
C ASN A 513 28.90 3.71 7.38
N ILE A 514 27.81 4.20 7.95
CA ILE A 514 27.75 4.54 9.37
C ILE A 514 27.58 3.22 10.15
N PRO A 515 28.34 2.99 11.23
CA PRO A 515 28.07 1.87 12.13
C PRO A 515 26.64 1.94 12.68
N GLU A 516 25.94 0.81 12.71
CA GLU A 516 24.52 0.74 13.13
C GLU A 516 24.29 1.36 14.52
N ASN A 517 25.23 1.14 15.46
CA ASN A 517 25.16 1.67 16.82
C ASN A 517 25.32 3.21 16.92
N GLU A 518 25.79 3.89 15.88
CA GLU A 518 25.96 5.35 15.84
C GLU A 518 24.91 6.04 14.96
N ALA A 519 24.18 5.25 14.16
CA ALA A 519 23.37 5.77 13.06
C ALA A 519 22.20 6.65 13.53
N ILE A 520 21.63 6.39 14.71
CA ILE A 520 20.52 7.22 15.27
C ILE A 520 21.05 8.58 15.71
N ASP A 521 22.20 8.63 16.38
CA ASP A 521 22.80 9.90 16.78
C ASP A 521 23.20 10.76 15.57
N VAL A 522 23.72 10.10 14.51
CA VAL A 522 24.03 10.77 13.24
C VAL A 522 22.75 11.28 12.54
N LEU A 523 21.65 10.53 12.60
CA LEU A 523 20.34 10.97 12.07
C LEU A 523 19.84 12.21 12.84
N ILE A 524 19.89 12.21 14.17
CA ILE A 524 19.51 13.36 14.99
C ILE A 524 20.37 14.59 14.64
N ASN A 525 21.68 14.40 14.49
CA ASN A 525 22.58 15.48 14.10
C ASN A 525 22.27 16.00 12.69
N LEU A 526 21.92 15.13 11.74
CA LEU A 526 21.48 15.51 10.39
C LEU A 526 20.21 16.36 10.44
N LEU A 527 19.21 15.96 11.26
CA LEU A 527 17.97 16.72 11.48
C LEU A 527 18.25 18.11 12.06
N LYS A 528 19.16 18.20 13.07
CA LYS A 528 19.58 19.48 13.67
C LYS A 528 20.28 20.39 12.66
N GLN A 529 21.22 19.86 11.90
CA GLN A 529 21.94 20.60 10.86
C GLN A 529 21.02 21.08 9.73
N SER A 530 19.95 20.33 9.46
CA SER A 530 18.97 20.69 8.45
C SER A 530 17.93 21.71 8.93
N GLY A 531 17.88 22.04 10.22
CA GLY A 531 16.89 22.94 10.82
C GLY A 531 15.52 22.32 11.05
N ASP A 532 15.40 21.00 10.89
CA ASP A 532 14.14 20.24 11.03
C ASP A 532 13.94 19.65 12.44
N TRP A 533 14.96 19.77 13.30
CA TRP A 533 14.86 19.34 14.69
C TRP A 533 14.09 20.37 15.52
N LYS A 534 13.18 19.86 16.35
CA LYS A 534 12.49 20.62 17.40
C LYS A 534 12.66 19.84 18.69
N GLU A 535 12.89 20.53 19.81
CA GLU A 535 12.89 19.84 21.10
C GLU A 535 11.49 19.32 21.41
N ALA A 536 11.44 18.12 22.00
CA ALA A 536 10.16 17.58 22.48
C ALA A 536 9.62 18.52 23.58
N ALA A 537 8.33 18.85 23.51
CA ALA A 537 7.71 19.58 24.61
C ALA A 537 7.85 18.74 25.90
N GLU A 538 8.32 19.34 26.96
CA GLU A 538 8.32 18.71 28.29
C GLU A 538 6.88 18.28 28.62
N LYS A 539 6.71 17.00 29.01
CA LYS A 539 5.41 16.42 29.34
C LYS A 539 4.88 16.95 30.65
#